data_a783f56c6a048df10f0315e06112e1bb
#
_entry.id   a783f56c6a048df10f0315e06112e1bb
#
_cell.length_a   1.000
_cell.length_b   1.000
_cell.length_c   1.000
_cell.angle_alpha   90.00
_cell.angle_beta   90.00
_cell.angle_gamma   90.00
#
_symmetry.space_group_name_H-M   'P 1'
#
loop_
_entity.id
_entity.type
_entity.pdbx_description
1 polymer ?
#
loop_
_entity_poly.entity_id
_entity_poly.type
_entity_poly.pdbx_seq_one_letter_code
_entity_poly.pdbx_strand_id
1 'polypeptide(L)'
;FLDRNWPGVVRAKGHFWLATRPEWVGEMSQAGALVRSEAMGLWWASIPKNQWPDSDQWRDFVLGNWDPVYGDRRQEIVFIGTVEMNEAVLRRDLNACLVPETNSFDPSYYTHLPDPFPIWRRQSESLESA
;
A
#
# COMPACT_ATOMS: atom_id res chain seq x y z
N PHE A 1 -9.30 -9.34 -1.67
CA PHE A 1 -10.17 -8.13 -1.62
C PHE A 1 -10.32 -7.49 -3.01
N LEU A 2 -9.23 -7.31 -3.75
CA LEU A 2 -9.27 -6.62 -5.06
C LEU A 2 -10.09 -7.35 -6.12
N ASP A 3 -10.24 -8.67 -6.00
CA ASP A 3 -11.00 -9.49 -6.95
C ASP A 3 -12.49 -9.52 -6.65
N ARG A 4 -12.93 -8.86 -5.58
CA ARG A 4 -14.33 -8.85 -5.19
C ARG A 4 -15.09 -7.72 -5.85
N ASN A 5 -16.40 -7.94 -6.00
CA ASN A 5 -17.32 -6.88 -6.40
C ASN A 5 -17.59 -5.96 -5.19
N TRP A 6 -17.55 -4.66 -5.42
CA TRP A 6 -17.80 -3.64 -4.38
C TRP A 6 -19.07 -2.87 -4.71
N PRO A 7 -20.25 -3.37 -4.28
CA PRO A 7 -21.52 -2.71 -4.59
C PRO A 7 -21.54 -1.26 -4.12
N GLY A 8 -22.00 -0.37 -4.97
CA GLY A 8 -22.11 1.04 -4.67
C GLY A 8 -20.83 1.84 -4.76
N VAL A 9 -19.67 1.20 -4.93
CA VAL A 9 -18.40 1.92 -5.10
C VAL A 9 -18.25 2.36 -6.54
N VAL A 10 -18.13 3.67 -6.73
CA VAL A 10 -17.95 4.29 -8.06
C VAL A 10 -16.46 4.40 -8.37
N ARG A 11 -15.68 4.77 -7.38
CA ARG A 11 -14.24 4.97 -7.54
C ARG A 11 -13.51 4.72 -6.23
N ALA A 12 -12.31 4.16 -6.33
CA ALA A 12 -11.42 4.02 -5.19
C ALA A 12 -9.97 4.27 -5.65
N LYS A 13 -9.20 4.87 -4.76
CA LYS A 13 -7.77 5.12 -5.03
C LYS A 13 -7.02 5.22 -3.72
N GLY A 14 -5.82 4.70 -3.70
CA GLY A 14 -4.98 4.82 -2.52
C GLY A 14 -3.69 4.05 -2.61
N HIS A 15 -3.01 4.02 -1.49
CA HIS A 15 -1.72 3.38 -1.32
C HIS A 15 -1.84 2.23 -0.33
N PHE A 16 -1.03 1.21 -0.57
CA PHE A 16 -0.95 0.05 0.31
C PHE A 16 0.45 -0.53 0.28
N TRP A 17 0.71 -1.45 1.20
CA TRP A 17 1.91 -2.26 1.15
C TRP A 17 1.54 -3.72 1.40
N LEU A 18 2.36 -4.61 0.86
CA LEU A 18 2.22 -6.04 1.03
C LEU A 18 3.29 -6.56 1.96
N ALA A 19 2.90 -7.43 2.90
CA ALA A 19 3.85 -8.05 3.82
C ALA A 19 4.91 -8.89 3.09
N THR A 20 4.59 -9.39 1.89
CA THR A 20 5.50 -10.11 1.01
C THR A 20 6.48 -9.20 0.27
N ARG A 21 6.21 -7.90 0.22
CA ARG A 21 7.00 -6.88 -0.50
C ARG A 21 7.08 -5.60 0.33
N PRO A 22 7.63 -5.66 1.55
CA PRO A 22 7.51 -4.54 2.50
C PRO A 22 8.25 -3.27 2.07
N GLU A 23 9.15 -3.35 1.13
CA GLU A 23 9.90 -2.21 0.59
C GLU A 23 9.09 -1.35 -0.39
N TRP A 24 8.06 -1.92 -1.03
CA TRP A 24 7.34 -1.26 -2.12
C TRP A 24 6.08 -0.55 -1.67
N VAL A 25 5.88 0.67 -2.21
CA VAL A 25 4.58 1.35 -2.15
C VAL A 25 3.72 0.82 -3.29
N GLY A 26 2.61 0.19 -2.95
CA GLY A 26 1.59 -0.18 -3.93
C GLY A 26 0.57 0.94 -4.11
N GLU A 27 0.14 1.18 -5.34
CA GLU A 27 -0.98 2.05 -5.64
C GLU A 27 -2.09 1.22 -6.26
N MET A 28 -3.31 1.39 -5.75
CA MET A 28 -4.48 0.80 -6.37
C MET A 28 -5.41 1.89 -6.86
N SER A 29 -6.07 1.64 -7.98
CA SER A 29 -7.15 2.48 -8.49
C SER A 29 -8.26 1.61 -9.04
N GLN A 30 -9.50 2.06 -8.83
CA GLN A 30 -10.68 1.38 -9.30
C GLN A 30 -11.64 2.43 -9.89
N ALA A 31 -12.15 2.13 -11.09
CA ALA A 31 -13.18 2.91 -11.75
C ALA A 31 -14.16 1.92 -12.36
N GLY A 32 -15.42 1.90 -11.86
CA GLY A 32 -16.40 0.90 -12.26
C GLY A 32 -15.90 -0.52 -11.97
N ALA A 33 -15.90 -1.38 -12.97
CA ALA A 33 -15.45 -2.76 -12.84
C ALA A 33 -13.95 -2.94 -13.04
N LEU A 34 -13.22 -1.87 -13.38
CA LEU A 34 -11.78 -1.96 -13.65
C LEU A 34 -10.98 -1.63 -12.40
N VAL A 35 -10.15 -2.58 -11.98
CA VAL A 35 -9.23 -2.43 -10.85
C VAL A 35 -7.81 -2.56 -11.37
N ARG A 36 -6.95 -1.62 -10.98
CA ARG A 36 -5.52 -1.65 -11.31
C ARG A 36 -4.71 -1.56 -10.03
N SER A 37 -3.57 -2.24 -10.03
CA SER A 37 -2.57 -2.11 -8.97
C SER A 37 -1.18 -2.09 -9.58
N GLU A 38 -0.32 -1.20 -9.09
CA GLU A 38 1.03 -1.06 -9.59
C GLU A 38 1.95 -0.52 -8.50
N ALA A 39 3.26 -0.67 -8.71
CA ALA A 39 4.25 -0.10 -7.82
C ALA A 39 4.39 1.40 -8.08
N MET A 40 4.44 2.16 -7.00
CA MET A 40 4.63 3.61 -7.06
C MET A 40 6.04 4.04 -6.67
N GLY A 41 6.74 3.23 -5.90
CA GLY A 41 8.07 3.54 -5.40
C GLY A 41 8.40 2.71 -4.16
N LEU A 42 9.32 3.22 -3.37
CA LEU A 42 9.75 2.58 -2.13
C LEU A 42 9.34 3.43 -0.93
N TRP A 43 8.99 2.77 0.17
CA TRP A 43 8.76 3.45 1.44
C TRP A 43 10.08 3.99 2.00
N TRP A 44 10.03 5.14 2.66
CA TRP A 44 11.22 5.72 3.30
C TRP A 44 11.83 4.80 4.34
N ALA A 45 11.01 3.98 5.01
CA ALA A 45 11.50 2.96 5.94
C ALA A 45 12.43 1.94 5.29
N SER A 46 12.35 1.77 3.97
CA SER A 46 13.19 0.84 3.20
C SER A 46 14.39 1.50 2.54
N ILE A 47 14.50 2.82 2.68
CA ILE A 47 15.60 3.61 2.10
C ILE A 47 16.61 3.93 3.20
N PRO A 48 17.92 3.70 2.96
CA PRO A 48 18.94 4.05 3.94
C PRO A 48 18.87 5.52 4.36
N LYS A 49 19.05 5.78 5.64
CA LYS A 49 18.94 7.12 6.21
C LYS A 49 19.85 8.15 5.55
N ASN A 50 21.02 7.73 5.07
CA ASN A 50 21.96 8.61 4.38
C ASN A 50 21.46 9.08 3.02
N GLN A 51 20.38 8.48 2.50
CA GLN A 51 19.73 8.88 1.26
C GLN A 51 18.45 9.70 1.50
N TRP A 52 18.11 9.97 2.75
CA TRP A 52 16.95 10.78 3.09
C TRP A 52 17.22 12.26 2.75
N PRO A 53 16.19 12.99 2.28
CA PRO A 53 16.34 14.41 1.99
C PRO A 53 16.76 15.21 3.22
N ASP A 54 17.61 16.21 3.02
CA ASP A 54 17.95 17.19 4.05
C ASP A 54 16.97 18.37 3.95
N SER A 55 15.77 18.14 4.47
CA SER A 55 14.67 19.10 4.39
C SER A 55 13.85 19.01 5.67
N ASP A 56 13.71 20.13 6.37
CA ASP A 56 12.87 20.20 7.58
C ASP A 56 11.40 19.92 7.25
N GLN A 57 10.93 20.41 6.11
CA GLN A 57 9.56 20.19 5.67
C GLN A 57 9.29 18.70 5.44
N TRP A 58 10.22 17.99 4.81
CA TRP A 58 10.12 16.55 4.61
C TRP A 58 10.11 15.80 5.94
N ARG A 59 11.03 16.16 6.86
CA ARG A 59 11.11 15.54 8.19
C ARG A 59 9.82 15.72 8.97
N ASP A 60 9.29 16.93 8.99
CA ASP A 60 8.05 17.23 9.71
C ASP A 60 6.89 16.41 9.16
N PHE A 61 6.79 16.25 7.85
CA PHE A 61 5.73 15.50 7.21
C PHE A 61 5.91 13.98 7.38
N VAL A 62 7.08 13.44 7.05
CA VAL A 62 7.33 12.00 7.03
C VAL A 62 7.54 11.47 8.45
N LEU A 63 8.43 12.08 9.23
CA LEU A 63 8.76 11.60 10.57
C LEU A 63 7.67 11.94 11.58
N GLY A 64 6.88 12.99 11.34
CA GLY A 64 5.72 13.31 12.16
C GLY A 64 4.61 12.27 12.12
N ASN A 65 4.56 11.47 11.06
CA ASN A 65 3.59 10.38 10.86
C ASN A 65 4.24 8.99 10.95
N TRP A 66 5.41 8.91 11.55
CA TRP A 66 6.21 7.70 11.59
C TRP A 66 5.69 6.73 12.64
N ASP A 67 5.46 5.47 12.24
CA ASP A 67 5.10 4.39 13.15
C ASP A 67 6.35 3.70 13.67
N PRO A 68 6.46 3.40 14.98
CA PRO A 68 7.64 2.73 15.53
C PRO A 68 7.94 1.36 14.92
N VAL A 69 6.92 0.64 14.45
CA VAL A 69 7.07 -0.70 13.87
C VAL A 69 7.21 -0.65 12.35
N TYR A 70 6.34 0.10 11.69
CA TYR A 70 6.21 0.07 10.24
C TYR A 70 6.85 1.27 9.51
N GLY A 71 7.27 2.30 10.24
CA GLY A 71 7.80 3.52 9.64
C GLY A 71 6.72 4.32 8.94
N ASP A 72 6.95 4.70 7.69
CA ASP A 72 5.97 5.40 6.87
C ASP A 72 5.00 4.49 6.11
N ARG A 73 5.18 3.16 6.23
CA ARG A 73 4.29 2.19 5.61
C ARG A 73 2.88 2.32 6.17
N ARG A 74 1.90 2.42 5.28
CA ARG A 74 0.51 2.52 5.68
C ARG A 74 -0.43 2.03 4.60
N GLN A 75 -1.65 1.73 5.02
CA GLN A 75 -2.77 1.46 4.13
C GLN A 75 -3.66 2.70 4.16
N GLU A 76 -3.85 3.32 3.02
CA GLU A 76 -4.66 4.53 2.90
C GLU A 76 -5.40 4.50 1.58
N ILE A 77 -6.68 4.15 1.62
CA ILE A 77 -7.50 4.01 0.42
C ILE A 77 -8.77 4.85 0.61
N VAL A 78 -9.06 5.70 -0.36
CA VAL A 78 -10.28 6.49 -0.40
C VAL A 78 -11.30 5.80 -1.29
N PHE A 79 -12.51 5.62 -0.78
CA PHE A 79 -13.64 5.07 -1.52
C PHE A 79 -14.70 6.15 -1.72
N ILE A 80 -15.16 6.27 -2.96
CA ILE A 80 -16.26 7.16 -3.32
C ILE A 80 -17.37 6.30 -3.88
N GLY A 81 -18.58 6.46 -3.35
CA GLY A 81 -19.67 5.61 -3.76
C GLY A 81 -21.03 6.25 -3.60
N THR A 82 -22.04 5.50 -4.00
CA THR A 82 -23.45 5.85 -3.83
C THR A 82 -23.94 5.46 -2.45
N VAL A 83 -25.23 5.71 -2.18
CA VAL A 83 -25.87 5.27 -0.92
C VAL A 83 -25.88 3.76 -0.73
N GLU A 84 -25.63 2.99 -1.79
CA GLU A 84 -25.51 1.53 -1.73
C GLU A 84 -24.17 1.06 -1.18
N MET A 85 -23.17 1.93 -1.13
CA MET A 85 -21.86 1.60 -0.58
C MET A 85 -21.98 1.31 0.93
N ASN A 86 -21.49 0.12 1.34
CA ASN A 86 -21.53 -0.30 2.73
C ASN A 86 -20.15 -0.15 3.35
N GLU A 87 -19.94 0.94 4.08
CA GLU A 87 -18.68 1.23 4.74
C GLU A 87 -18.27 0.15 5.75
N ALA A 88 -19.23 -0.37 6.53
CA ALA A 88 -18.92 -1.39 7.53
C ALA A 88 -18.41 -2.68 6.91
N VAL A 89 -18.98 -3.11 5.80
CA VAL A 89 -18.54 -4.30 5.06
C VAL A 89 -17.16 -4.08 4.45
N LEU A 90 -16.93 -2.92 3.84
CA LEU A 90 -15.63 -2.58 3.27
C LEU A 90 -14.53 -2.58 4.33
N ARG A 91 -14.78 -1.95 5.48
CA ARG A 91 -13.83 -1.93 6.59
C ARG A 91 -13.56 -3.31 7.15
N ARG A 92 -14.59 -4.13 7.31
CA ARG A 92 -14.43 -5.51 7.78
C ARG A 92 -13.54 -6.31 6.83
N ASP A 93 -13.81 -6.23 5.53
CA ASP A 93 -13.08 -7.01 4.52
C ASP A 93 -11.62 -6.53 4.38
N LEU A 94 -11.39 -5.23 4.47
CA LEU A 94 -10.03 -4.67 4.46
C LEU A 94 -9.25 -5.05 5.71
N ASN A 95 -9.88 -4.93 6.88
CA ASN A 95 -9.24 -5.29 8.15
C ASN A 95 -8.84 -6.78 8.19
N ALA A 96 -9.62 -7.64 7.55
CA ALA A 96 -9.31 -9.06 7.46
C ALA A 96 -8.05 -9.34 6.63
N CYS A 97 -7.61 -8.40 5.80
CA CYS A 97 -6.41 -8.52 4.98
C CYS A 97 -5.15 -8.03 5.68
N LEU A 98 -5.27 -7.36 6.83
CA LEU A 98 -4.13 -6.79 7.54
C LEU A 98 -3.32 -7.87 8.26
N VAL A 99 -2.01 -7.62 8.36
CA VAL A 99 -1.15 -8.44 9.21
C VAL A 99 -1.55 -8.24 10.68
N PRO A 100 -1.36 -9.26 11.55
CA PRO A 100 -1.68 -9.13 12.97
C PRO A 100 -0.91 -7.99 13.62
N GLU A 101 -1.52 -7.34 14.61
CA GLU A 101 -0.83 -6.33 15.43
C GLU A 101 0.34 -6.99 16.16
N THR A 102 1.49 -6.30 16.14
CA THR A 102 2.71 -6.78 16.77
C THR A 102 3.58 -5.60 17.17
N ASN A 103 4.48 -5.83 18.14
CA ASN A 103 5.45 -4.84 18.57
C ASN A 103 6.68 -4.80 17.66
N SER A 104 6.84 -5.78 16.78
CA SER A 104 7.93 -5.85 15.82
C SER A 104 7.45 -6.51 14.53
N PHE A 105 7.99 -6.06 13.41
CA PHE A 105 7.69 -6.63 12.11
C PHE A 105 8.94 -7.30 11.55
N ASP A 106 8.85 -8.61 11.30
CA ASP A 106 9.92 -9.38 10.67
C ASP A 106 9.52 -9.71 9.22
N PRO A 107 10.08 -9.01 8.23
CA PRO A 107 9.76 -9.26 6.83
C PRO A 107 10.01 -10.70 6.39
N SER A 108 11.02 -11.37 6.95
CA SER A 108 11.38 -12.72 6.56
C SER A 108 10.27 -13.73 6.82
N TYR A 109 9.43 -13.48 7.82
CA TYR A 109 8.28 -14.33 8.13
C TYR A 109 7.24 -14.32 7.00
N TYR A 110 7.05 -13.18 6.35
CA TYR A 110 6.02 -12.99 5.35
C TYR A 110 6.48 -13.24 3.92
N THR A 111 7.79 -13.19 3.64
CA THR A 111 8.32 -13.36 2.27
C THR A 111 8.07 -14.73 1.67
N HIS A 112 7.74 -15.72 2.50
CA HIS A 112 7.41 -17.08 2.07
C HIS A 112 5.94 -17.29 1.73
N LEU A 113 5.09 -16.32 2.01
CA LEU A 113 3.66 -16.44 1.74
C LEU A 113 3.38 -16.33 0.24
N PRO A 114 2.29 -16.98 -0.24
CA PRO A 114 1.87 -16.80 -1.62
C PRO A 114 1.61 -15.33 -1.93
N ASP A 115 2.10 -14.88 -3.09
CA ASP A 115 1.94 -13.51 -3.53
C ASP A 115 1.40 -13.52 -4.97
N PRO A 116 0.09 -13.29 -5.15
CA PRO A 116 -0.54 -13.33 -6.46
C PRO A 116 -0.34 -12.07 -7.30
N PHE A 117 0.27 -11.04 -6.71
CA PHE A 117 0.50 -9.79 -7.45
C PHE A 117 1.56 -9.96 -8.52
N PRO A 118 1.46 -9.20 -9.64
CA PRO A 118 2.49 -9.21 -10.66
C PRO A 118 3.81 -8.65 -10.13
N ILE A 119 4.89 -8.95 -10.82
CA ILE A 119 6.21 -8.42 -10.46
C ILE A 119 6.20 -6.91 -10.66
N TRP A 120 6.60 -6.17 -9.63
CA TRP A 120 6.77 -4.73 -9.69
C TRP A 120 8.21 -4.39 -9.99
N ARG A 121 8.40 -3.38 -10.84
CA ARG A 121 9.72 -2.88 -11.23
C ARG A 121 9.81 -1.38 -11.02
N ARG A 122 11.02 -0.89 -10.77
CA ARG A 122 11.25 0.55 -10.78
C ARG A 122 10.99 1.08 -12.18
N GLN A 123 10.50 2.31 -12.27
CA GLN A 123 10.15 2.92 -13.56
C GLN A 123 11.33 2.97 -14.53
N SER A 124 12.57 3.19 -14.03
CA SER A 124 13.80 3.15 -14.84
C SER A 124 14.05 1.78 -15.42
N GLU A 125 13.78 0.71 -14.69
CA GLU A 125 13.94 -0.68 -15.15
C GLU A 125 12.89 -1.02 -16.21
N SER A 126 11.69 -0.50 -16.10
CA SER A 126 10.64 -0.67 -17.09
C SER A 126 11.00 -0.05 -18.43
N LEU A 127 11.67 1.11 -18.42
CA LEU A 127 12.13 1.79 -19.63
C LEU A 127 13.26 1.04 -20.31
N GLU A 128 14.15 0.42 -19.55
CA GLU A 128 15.25 -0.38 -20.06
C GLU A 128 14.78 -1.70 -20.70
N SER A 129 13.65 -2.24 -20.23
CA SER A 129 13.11 -3.50 -20.74
C SER A 129 12.16 -3.30 -21.94
N ALA A 130 11.87 -2.07 -22.29
CA ALA A 130 11.03 -1.74 -23.44
C ALA A 130 11.88 -1.56 -24.69
#